data_c5f3df67561269131a842455327f95a7
#
_entry.id   c5f3df67561269131a842455327f95a7
#
_cell.length_a   1.000
_cell.length_b   1.000
_cell.length_c   1.000
_cell.angle_alpha   90.00
_cell.angle_beta   90.00
_cell.angle_gamma   90.00
#
_symmetry.space_group_name_H-M   'P 1'
#
loop_
_entity.id
_entity.type
_entity.pdbx_description
1 polymer ?
#
loop_
_entity_poly.entity_id
_entity_poly.type
_entity_poly.pdbx_seq_one_letter_code
_entity_poly.pdbx_strand_id
1 'polypeptide(L)' 'MNASQLRRYRVIFAKDAQELEAKLNDPNFVPSDYAITHLTFNSGRAEYLVVLERETFAD' A
#
# COMPACT_ATOMS: atom_id res chain seq x y z
N MET A 1 27.27 -5.68 7.41
CA MET A 1 25.98 -5.13 7.08
C MET A 1 25.20 -6.06 6.18
N ASN A 2 24.01 -6.21 6.48
CA ASN A 2 23.20 -7.15 5.74
C ASN A 2 22.12 -6.42 4.94
N ALA A 3 22.17 -6.54 3.65
CA ALA A 3 21.21 -5.90 2.78
C ALA A 3 20.53 -6.90 1.86
N SER A 4 20.53 -8.16 2.27
CA SER A 4 19.96 -9.18 1.42
C SER A 4 18.45 -9.05 1.26
N GLN A 5 17.81 -8.28 2.14
CA GLN A 5 16.38 -8.11 2.09
C GLN A 5 16.03 -6.63 2.14
N LEU A 6 15.30 -6.19 1.16
CA LEU A 6 14.85 -4.81 1.09
C LEU A 6 13.34 -4.80 1.11
N ARG A 7 12.79 -3.83 1.81
CA ARG A 7 11.36 -3.64 1.86
C ARG A 7 11.01 -2.27 1.33
N ARG A 8 10.03 -2.25 0.48
CA ARG A 8 9.55 -1.01 -0.09
C ARG A 8 8.10 -0.83 0.28
N TYR A 9 7.76 0.39 0.60
CA TYR A 9 6.41 0.70 1.04
C TYR A 9 5.79 1.68 0.08
N ARG A 10 4.49 1.54 -0.07
CA ARG A 10 3.69 2.46 -0.85
C ARG A 10 2.45 2.78 -0.04
N VAL A 11 2.06 4.05 -0.01
CA VAL A 11 0.92 4.49 0.78
C VAL A 11 -0.12 5.04 -0.17
N ILE A 12 -1.38 4.62 0.04
CA ILE A 12 -2.50 5.05 -0.78
C ILE A 12 -3.53 5.69 0.14
N PHE A 13 -4.07 6.81 -0.30
CA PHE A 13 -5.15 7.50 0.40
C PHE A 13 -6.41 7.45 -0.44
N ALA A 14 -7.56 7.32 0.22
CA ALA A 14 -8.85 7.34 -0.45
C ALA A 14 -9.86 8.02 0.45
N LYS A 15 -10.72 8.83 -0.14
CA LYS A 15 -11.69 9.60 0.64
C LYS A 15 -12.89 8.77 1.04
N ASP A 16 -13.24 7.77 0.24
CA ASP A 16 -14.40 6.93 0.53
C ASP A 16 -14.12 5.52 0.04
N ALA A 17 -15.05 4.62 0.37
CA ALA A 17 -14.86 3.21 0.06
C ALA A 17 -14.84 2.96 -1.45
N GLN A 18 -15.61 3.73 -2.20
CA GLN A 18 -15.67 3.54 -3.65
C GLN A 18 -14.33 3.91 -4.29
N GLU A 19 -13.75 5.02 -3.87
CA GLU A 19 -12.44 5.42 -4.37
C GLU A 19 -11.38 4.43 -3.93
N LEU A 20 -11.50 3.93 -2.69
CA LEU A 20 -10.55 2.95 -2.20
C LEU A 20 -10.58 1.69 -3.04
N GLU A 21 -11.79 1.20 -3.33
CA GLU A 21 -11.93 -0.01 -4.12
C GLU A 21 -11.34 0.18 -5.51
N ALA A 22 -11.60 1.32 -6.13
CA ALA A 22 -11.08 1.60 -7.45
C ALA A 22 -9.56 1.60 -7.46
N LYS A 23 -8.95 2.20 -6.44
CA LYS A 23 -7.50 2.25 -6.36
C LYS A 23 -6.90 0.88 -6.07
N LEU A 24 -7.53 0.10 -5.21
CA LEU A 24 -7.01 -1.23 -4.89
C LEU A 24 -7.07 -2.17 -6.09
N ASN A 25 -7.97 -1.93 -7.01
CA ASN A 25 -8.09 -2.74 -8.22
C ASN A 25 -7.27 -2.20 -9.38
N ASP A 26 -6.57 -1.10 -9.18
CA ASP A 26 -5.80 -0.45 -10.24
C ASP A 26 -4.33 -0.86 -10.10
N PRO A 27 -3.77 -1.56 -11.09
CA PRO A 27 -2.37 -1.99 -11.00
C PRO A 27 -1.37 -0.84 -10.96
N ASN A 28 -1.79 0.37 -11.31
CA ASN A 28 -0.92 1.53 -11.16
C ASN A 28 -0.77 1.93 -9.70
N PHE A 29 -1.78 1.63 -8.88
CA PHE A 29 -1.70 1.90 -7.45
C PHE A 29 -1.21 0.70 -6.67
N VAL A 30 -1.63 -0.50 -7.07
CA VAL A 30 -1.27 -1.73 -6.38
C VAL A 30 -0.62 -2.67 -7.39
N PRO A 31 0.67 -2.51 -7.62
CA PRO A 31 1.37 -3.45 -8.51
C PRO A 31 1.30 -4.88 -7.99
N SER A 32 1.42 -5.83 -8.87
CA SER A 32 1.20 -7.23 -8.52
C SER A 32 2.19 -7.77 -7.51
N ASP A 33 3.35 -7.12 -7.37
CA ASP A 33 4.36 -7.57 -6.43
C ASP A 33 4.23 -6.90 -5.06
N TYR A 34 3.20 -6.07 -4.87
CA TYR A 34 2.92 -5.46 -3.59
C TYR A 34 1.78 -6.19 -2.90
N ALA A 35 1.83 -6.23 -1.59
CA ALA A 35 0.76 -6.80 -0.77
C ALA A 35 0.26 -5.74 0.21
N ILE A 36 -1.04 -5.79 0.49
CA ILE A 36 -1.62 -4.90 1.49
C ILE A 36 -1.25 -5.44 2.86
N THR A 37 -0.54 -4.64 3.65
CA THR A 37 -0.12 -5.05 4.98
C THR A 37 -0.85 -4.30 6.07
N HIS A 38 -1.48 -3.19 5.74
CA HIS A 38 -2.15 -2.39 6.75
C HIS A 38 -3.21 -1.54 6.08
N LEU A 39 -4.36 -1.44 6.74
CA LEU A 39 -5.45 -0.59 6.27
C LEU A 39 -6.12 0.02 7.47
N THR A 40 -6.28 1.33 7.46
CA THR A 40 -6.91 2.01 8.56
C THR A 40 -7.71 3.18 8.04
N PHE A 41 -8.60 3.68 8.89
CA PHE A 41 -9.38 4.86 8.57
C PHE A 41 -8.96 5.98 9.51
N ASN A 42 -8.60 7.10 8.93
CA ASN A 42 -8.21 8.28 9.70
C ASN A 42 -9.42 9.18 9.84
N SER A 43 -10.04 9.17 11.03
CA SER A 43 -11.26 9.92 11.25
C SER A 43 -10.99 11.43 11.28
N GLY A 44 -9.79 11.83 11.65
CA GLY A 44 -9.45 13.25 11.69
C GLY A 44 -9.40 13.87 10.30
N ARG A 45 -9.04 13.09 9.31
CA ARG A 45 -8.99 13.54 7.92
C ARG A 45 -10.10 12.95 7.07
N ALA A 46 -10.90 12.06 7.66
CA ALA A 46 -12.00 11.39 6.96
C ALA A 46 -11.50 10.72 5.68
N GLU A 47 -10.46 9.93 5.82
CA GLU A 47 -9.90 9.25 4.67
C GLU A 47 -9.32 7.91 5.08
N TYR A 48 -9.25 7.00 4.11
CA TYR A 48 -8.65 5.70 4.31
C TYR A 48 -7.17 5.77 3.99
N LEU A 49 -6.39 5.02 4.75
CA LEU A 49 -4.96 4.89 4.55
C LEU A 49 -4.63 3.43 4.34
N VAL A 50 -3.97 3.12 3.25
CA VAL A 50 -3.57 1.76 2.94
C VAL A 50 -2.06 1.73 2.77
N VAL A 51 -1.42 0.79 3.45
CA VAL A 51 0.02 0.61 3.33
C VAL A 51 0.28 -0.67 2.58
N LEU A 52 1.04 -0.57 1.53
CA LEU A 52 1.46 -1.70 0.72
C LEU A 52 2.93 -1.95 0.96
N GLU A 53 3.30 -3.19 0.89
CA GLU A 53 4.69 -3.56 1.10
C GLU A 53 5.12 -4.52 0.01
N ARG A 54 6.31 -4.30 -0.50
CA ARG A 54 6.95 -5.22 -1.42
C ARG A 54 8.26 -5.66 -0.82
N GLU A 55 8.47 -6.95 -0.77
CA GLU A 55 9.69 -7.52 -0.25
C GLU A 55 10.57 -7.95 -1.40
N THR A 56 11.79 -7.47 -1.40
CA THR A 56 12.74 -7.85 -2.42
C THR A 56 14.02 -8.35 -1.76
N PHE A 57 14.70 -9.19 -2.48
CA PHE A 57 15.96 -9.76 -2.00
C PHE A 57 17.07 -9.31 -2.93
N ALA A 58 18.15 -8.87 -2.33
CA ALA A 58 19.34 -8.50 -3.08
C ALA A 58 20.23 -9.74 -3.17
N ASP A 59 20.53 -10.14 -4.36
CA ASP A 59 21.38 -11.31 -4.59
C ASP A 59 22.83 -10.96 -4.78
#